data_067030317cee61c5d3a2e416b77c9410
#
_entry.id   067030317cee61c5d3a2e416b77c9410
#
_cell.length_a   1.000
_cell.length_b   1.000
_cell.length_c   1.000
_cell.angle_alpha   90.00
_cell.angle_beta   90.00
_cell.angle_gamma   90.00
#
_symmetry.space_group_name_H-M   'P 1'
#
loop_
_entity.id
_entity.type
_entity.pdbx_description
1 polymer ?
#
loop_
_entity_poly.entity_id
_entity_poly.type
_entity_poly.pdbx_seq_one_letter_code
_entity_poly.pdbx_strand_id
1 'polypeptide(L)'
;MTHTPTSYLVLASQRTGSTLLVESLRATGVAGEPQEFFQYLPTTSLAPQPREWFAGVEDESILRLLDPLDEGKPDTAPAVIWRDYVRTIGTTPNGVWGGKLMWNQTPLLMERAAGLPNRSGDSLLAAIRDVIGSVPILIHVFRPDVIAQAVSFWLAVQTRVWQGRPDPIRDSRARYHSSAIAHVVKLLRSQEDGWRAWFAEENITPIQVSYPALCCELPQVVDTILEALGLEPRLELEPTLKRQADQRSAEWIARYREDAEREGLPT
;
A
#
# COMPACT_ATOMS: atom_id res chain seq x y z
N MET A 1 35.49 -0.45 -5.94
CA MET A 1 34.26 -1.05 -6.49
C MET A 1 33.15 -0.05 -6.26
N THR A 2 32.65 0.60 -7.28
CA THR A 2 31.51 1.51 -7.18
C THR A 2 30.27 0.66 -6.91
N HIS A 3 29.81 0.64 -5.67
CA HIS A 3 28.55 0.02 -5.31
C HIS A 3 27.43 0.66 -6.14
N THR A 4 26.79 -0.12 -7.02
CA THR A 4 25.55 0.32 -7.67
C THR A 4 24.54 0.52 -6.55
N PRO A 5 23.93 1.70 -6.42
CA PRO A 5 22.95 1.92 -5.35
C PRO A 5 21.83 0.89 -5.47
N THR A 6 21.63 0.12 -4.40
CA THR A 6 20.59 -0.91 -4.35
C THR A 6 19.27 -0.24 -3.98
N SER A 7 18.20 -0.57 -4.68
CA SER A 7 16.87 -0.03 -4.44
C SER A 7 15.84 -1.14 -4.36
N TYR A 8 14.76 -0.94 -3.60
CA TYR A 8 13.61 -1.83 -3.58
C TYR A 8 12.30 -1.07 -3.54
N LEU A 9 11.24 -1.71 -4.02
CA LEU A 9 9.89 -1.17 -4.02
C LEU A 9 8.91 -2.23 -3.50
N VAL A 10 8.25 -1.90 -2.40
CA VAL A 10 7.18 -2.72 -1.83
C VAL A 10 5.89 -2.43 -2.58
N LEU A 11 5.34 -3.44 -3.23
CA LEU A 11 4.12 -3.43 -4.03
C LEU A 11 2.98 -4.04 -3.22
N ALA A 12 1.83 -3.38 -3.16
CA ALA A 12 0.75 -3.85 -2.32
C ALA A 12 -0.62 -3.32 -2.77
N SER A 13 -1.67 -3.89 -2.19
CA SER A 13 -2.99 -3.26 -2.04
C SER A 13 -3.20 -2.83 -0.57
N GLN A 14 -4.26 -2.08 -0.29
CA GLN A 14 -4.53 -1.57 1.06
C GLN A 14 -4.76 -2.72 2.06
N ARG A 15 -4.27 -2.57 3.29
CA ARG A 15 -4.48 -3.49 4.42
C ARG A 15 -3.85 -4.88 4.26
N THR A 16 -2.81 -5.02 3.44
CA THR A 16 -2.00 -6.25 3.30
C THR A 16 -0.93 -6.42 4.37
N GLY A 17 -0.73 -5.42 5.25
CA GLY A 17 0.38 -5.41 6.21
C GLY A 17 1.65 -4.77 5.65
N SER A 18 1.63 -4.22 4.45
CA SER A 18 2.80 -3.56 3.82
C SER A 18 3.40 -2.45 4.68
N THR A 19 2.59 -1.75 5.47
CA THR A 19 3.10 -0.75 6.42
C THR A 19 3.94 -1.38 7.53
N LEU A 20 3.53 -2.53 8.07
CA LEU A 20 4.33 -3.26 9.06
C LEU A 20 5.71 -3.61 8.48
N LEU A 21 5.75 -4.14 7.26
CA LEU A 21 7.01 -4.45 6.59
C LEU A 21 7.88 -3.21 6.38
N VAL A 22 7.30 -2.12 5.84
CA VAL A 22 8.04 -0.87 5.55
C VAL A 22 8.64 -0.26 6.82
N GLU A 23 7.86 -0.21 7.91
CA GLU A 23 8.35 0.30 9.19
C GLU A 23 9.44 -0.59 9.79
N SER A 24 9.34 -1.91 9.62
CA SER A 24 10.38 -2.84 10.08
C SER A 24 11.67 -2.70 9.28
N LEU A 25 11.58 -2.52 7.95
CA LEU A 25 12.75 -2.24 7.11
C LEU A 25 13.39 -0.90 7.47
N ARG A 26 12.59 0.15 7.68
CA ARG A 26 13.07 1.46 8.15
C ARG A 26 13.79 1.36 9.49
N ALA A 27 13.24 0.59 10.43
CA ALA A 27 13.82 0.41 11.77
C ALA A 27 15.22 -0.22 11.75
N THR A 28 15.59 -0.90 10.65
CA THR A 28 16.97 -1.39 10.48
C THR A 28 18.02 -0.29 10.38
N GLY A 29 17.62 0.91 9.93
CA GLY A 29 18.48 2.07 9.67
C GLY A 29 19.43 1.91 8.48
N VAL A 30 19.33 0.81 7.72
CA VAL A 30 20.20 0.50 6.57
C VAL A 30 19.44 0.17 5.29
N ALA A 31 18.13 -0.10 5.40
CA ALA A 31 17.30 -0.51 4.28
C ALA A 31 16.47 0.64 3.69
N GLY A 32 17.08 1.80 3.50
CA GLY A 32 16.36 2.97 2.97
C GLY A 32 15.39 3.60 3.97
N GLU A 33 14.71 4.65 3.51
CA GLU A 33 13.64 5.35 4.26
C GLU A 33 12.29 5.17 3.51
N PRO A 34 11.75 3.93 3.46
CA PRO A 34 10.60 3.63 2.62
C PRO A 34 9.32 4.34 3.08
N GLN A 35 8.64 4.99 2.13
CA GLN A 35 7.38 5.71 2.33
C GLN A 35 6.46 5.49 1.12
N GLU A 36 5.18 5.91 1.25
CA GLU A 36 4.24 5.99 0.13
C GLU A 36 4.40 7.32 -0.62
N PHE A 37 5.44 7.44 -1.42
CA PHE A 37 5.76 8.67 -2.17
C PHE A 37 4.73 9.03 -3.25
N PHE A 38 3.91 8.08 -3.66
CA PHE A 38 3.02 8.16 -4.81
C PHE A 38 1.54 8.35 -4.43
N GLN A 39 1.23 8.59 -3.16
CA GLN A 39 -0.15 8.63 -2.68
C GLN A 39 -0.89 9.95 -2.93
N TYR A 40 -0.18 11.03 -3.22
CA TYR A 40 -0.79 12.35 -3.34
C TYR A 40 -1.27 12.60 -4.76
N LEU A 41 -2.55 13.00 -4.88
CA LEU A 41 -3.16 13.39 -6.13
C LEU A 41 -2.56 14.72 -6.63
N PRO A 42 -2.02 14.77 -7.85
CA PRO A 42 -1.45 16.02 -8.38
C PRO A 42 -2.47 17.16 -8.45
N THR A 43 -3.73 16.82 -8.67
CA THR A 43 -4.85 17.79 -8.82
C THR A 43 -5.23 18.47 -7.50
N THR A 44 -4.99 17.85 -6.35
CA THR A 44 -5.44 18.36 -5.05
C THR A 44 -4.36 18.35 -3.97
N SER A 45 -3.20 17.72 -4.19
CA SER A 45 -2.14 17.48 -3.19
C SER A 45 -2.63 16.68 -1.96
N LEU A 46 -3.75 15.96 -2.09
CA LEU A 46 -4.31 15.12 -1.04
C LEU A 46 -4.14 13.64 -1.37
N ALA A 47 -4.01 12.80 -0.34
CA ALA A 47 -4.16 11.36 -0.50
C ALA A 47 -5.61 11.02 -0.86
N PRO A 48 -5.89 9.88 -1.56
CA PRO A 48 -7.24 9.45 -1.85
C PRO A 48 -8.11 9.39 -0.59
N GLN A 49 -9.29 9.99 -0.67
CA GLN A 49 -10.19 10.14 0.45
C GLN A 49 -11.24 9.01 0.46
N PRO A 50 -11.91 8.77 1.59
CA PRO A 50 -12.88 7.66 1.71
C PRO A 50 -13.87 7.56 0.56
N ARG A 51 -14.45 8.66 0.11
CA ARG A 51 -15.43 8.67 -1.00
C ARG A 51 -14.84 8.31 -2.35
N GLU A 52 -13.56 8.56 -2.59
CA GLU A 52 -12.88 8.20 -3.84
C GLU A 52 -12.76 6.68 -4.00
N TRP A 53 -12.62 5.94 -2.89
CA TRP A 53 -12.65 4.47 -2.89
C TRP A 53 -14.02 3.89 -3.24
N PHE A 54 -15.08 4.68 -3.13
CA PHE A 54 -16.47 4.34 -3.41
C PHE A 54 -17.01 5.08 -4.64
N ALA A 55 -16.12 5.46 -5.57
CA ALA A 55 -16.54 6.06 -6.84
C ALA A 55 -17.49 5.11 -7.59
N GLY A 56 -18.63 5.65 -8.06
CA GLY A 56 -19.67 4.88 -8.73
C GLY A 56 -20.63 4.14 -7.81
N VAL A 57 -20.48 4.23 -6.49
CA VAL A 57 -21.47 3.73 -5.52
C VAL A 57 -22.52 4.82 -5.30
N GLU A 58 -23.80 4.50 -5.59
CA GLU A 58 -24.94 5.40 -5.42
C GLU A 58 -25.74 5.15 -4.14
N ASP A 59 -25.38 4.11 -3.39
CA ASP A 59 -26.06 3.73 -2.14
C ASP A 59 -25.81 4.78 -1.05
N GLU A 60 -26.83 5.62 -0.81
CA GLU A 60 -26.81 6.68 0.21
C GLU A 60 -26.55 6.15 1.62
N SER A 61 -26.91 4.89 1.93
CA SER A 61 -26.65 4.28 3.22
C SER A 61 -25.16 4.03 3.45
N ILE A 62 -24.39 3.80 2.38
CA ILE A 62 -22.93 3.71 2.41
C ILE A 62 -22.32 5.12 2.47
N LEU A 63 -22.74 6.01 1.57
CA LEU A 63 -22.13 7.34 1.42
C LEU A 63 -22.26 8.20 2.68
N ARG A 64 -23.33 8.03 3.47
CA ARG A 64 -23.52 8.72 4.76
C ARG A 64 -22.54 8.28 5.86
N LEU A 65 -21.90 7.10 5.70
CA LEU A 65 -20.89 6.60 6.64
C LEU A 65 -19.47 7.10 6.31
N LEU A 66 -19.32 7.83 5.20
CA LEU A 66 -18.06 8.35 4.72
C LEU A 66 -18.03 9.88 4.86
N ASP A 67 -16.91 10.39 5.37
CA ASP A 67 -16.69 11.84 5.43
C ASP A 67 -16.81 12.44 4.01
N PRO A 68 -17.32 13.69 3.89
CA PRO A 68 -17.30 14.41 2.63
C PRO A 68 -15.87 14.59 2.12
N LEU A 69 -15.73 14.83 0.82
CA LEU A 69 -14.44 15.17 0.21
C LEU A 69 -13.97 16.53 0.71
N ASP A 70 -12.70 16.60 1.08
CA ASP A 70 -12.03 17.87 1.35
C ASP A 70 -11.50 18.45 0.03
N GLU A 71 -11.50 19.77 -0.11
CA GLU A 71 -10.84 20.45 -1.19
C GLU A 71 -9.37 20.64 -0.87
N GLY A 72 -8.49 20.19 -1.78
CA GLY A 72 -7.04 20.42 -1.69
C GLY A 72 -6.59 21.54 -2.61
N LYS A 73 -5.27 21.75 -2.65
CA LYS A 73 -4.63 22.65 -3.60
C LYS A 73 -3.87 21.83 -4.65
N PRO A 74 -3.84 22.24 -5.93
CA PRO A 74 -3.04 21.58 -6.94
C PRO A 74 -1.56 21.53 -6.54
N ASP A 75 -0.93 20.38 -6.78
CA ASP A 75 0.52 20.24 -6.67
C ASP A 75 1.16 20.67 -7.99
N THR A 76 1.84 21.81 -7.97
CA THR A 76 2.50 22.41 -9.14
C THR A 76 4.00 22.11 -9.19
N ALA A 77 4.52 21.27 -8.32
CA ALA A 77 5.93 20.93 -8.31
C ALA A 77 6.35 20.25 -9.63
N PRO A 78 7.40 20.73 -10.31
CA PRO A 78 7.93 20.09 -11.50
C PRO A 78 8.31 18.63 -11.23
N ALA A 79 8.04 17.72 -12.19
CA ALA A 79 8.30 16.30 -12.03
C ALA A 79 9.75 15.97 -11.65
N VAL A 80 10.72 16.74 -12.15
CA VAL A 80 12.14 16.59 -11.79
C VAL A 80 12.39 16.90 -10.31
N ILE A 81 11.81 17.98 -9.79
CA ILE A 81 11.96 18.37 -8.38
C ILE A 81 11.32 17.31 -7.47
N TRP A 82 10.13 16.84 -7.82
CA TRP A 82 9.47 15.77 -7.10
C TRP A 82 10.27 14.45 -7.13
N ARG A 83 10.79 14.05 -8.28
CA ARG A 83 11.66 12.87 -8.42
C ARG A 83 12.90 12.97 -7.53
N ASP A 84 13.60 14.10 -7.59
CA ASP A 84 14.84 14.29 -6.84
C ASP A 84 14.56 14.30 -5.32
N TYR A 85 13.43 14.86 -4.90
CA TYR A 85 12.94 14.77 -3.52
C TYR A 85 12.69 13.30 -3.11
N VAL A 86 11.93 12.54 -3.89
CA VAL A 86 11.64 11.11 -3.62
C VAL A 86 12.93 10.29 -3.48
N ARG A 87 13.89 10.52 -4.36
CA ARG A 87 15.21 9.87 -4.29
C ARG A 87 15.96 10.23 -3.01
N THR A 88 16.01 11.50 -2.70
CA THR A 88 16.75 11.99 -1.53
C THR A 88 16.18 11.45 -0.23
N ILE A 89 14.87 11.59 -0.01
CA ILE A 89 14.25 11.22 1.26
C ILE A 89 14.04 9.72 1.44
N GLY A 90 14.04 8.93 0.34
CA GLY A 90 13.93 7.47 0.40
C GLY A 90 15.26 6.75 0.63
N THR A 91 16.40 7.47 0.67
CA THR A 91 17.75 6.88 0.68
C THR A 91 18.41 7.03 2.05
N THR A 92 18.91 5.92 2.60
CA THR A 92 19.79 5.91 3.79
C THR A 92 21.24 6.28 3.42
N PRO A 93 22.11 6.66 4.41
CA PRO A 93 23.49 7.06 4.15
C PRO A 93 24.36 6.02 3.44
N ASN A 94 24.01 4.74 3.51
CA ASN A 94 24.69 3.65 2.78
C ASN A 94 24.28 3.56 1.30
N GLY A 95 23.43 4.45 0.80
CA GLY A 95 22.99 4.52 -0.59
C GLY A 95 21.80 3.61 -0.95
N VAL A 96 21.21 2.92 0.01
CA VAL A 96 20.02 2.09 -0.23
C VAL A 96 18.76 2.96 -0.26
N TRP A 97 17.99 2.84 -1.34
CA TRP A 97 16.68 3.49 -1.48
C TRP A 97 15.55 2.49 -1.23
N GLY A 98 14.52 2.89 -0.49
CA GLY A 98 13.30 2.13 -0.28
C GLY A 98 12.04 2.93 -0.56
N GLY A 99 10.99 2.26 -1.05
CA GLY A 99 9.68 2.87 -1.27
C GLY A 99 8.53 1.87 -1.21
N LYS A 100 7.30 2.40 -1.20
CA LYS A 100 6.06 1.62 -1.26
C LYS A 100 5.12 2.21 -2.31
N LEU A 101 4.55 1.34 -3.14
CA LEU A 101 3.58 1.67 -4.19
C LEU A 101 2.34 0.79 -4.03
N MET A 102 1.18 1.41 -3.91
CA MET A 102 -0.10 0.72 -3.95
C MET A 102 -0.61 0.66 -5.39
N TRP A 103 -1.36 -0.40 -5.76
CA TRP A 103 -1.87 -0.53 -7.13
C TRP A 103 -2.62 0.71 -7.61
N ASN A 104 -3.51 1.25 -6.79
CA ASN A 104 -4.28 2.45 -7.13
C ASN A 104 -3.44 3.72 -7.30
N GLN A 105 -2.17 3.70 -6.91
CA GLN A 105 -1.24 4.82 -7.07
C GLN A 105 -0.41 4.70 -8.37
N THR A 106 -0.52 3.59 -9.09
CA THR A 106 0.22 3.40 -10.35
C THR A 106 -0.13 4.46 -11.41
N PRO A 107 -1.39 4.89 -11.60
CA PRO A 107 -1.70 5.99 -12.52
C PRO A 107 -1.04 7.30 -12.11
N LEU A 108 -0.95 7.60 -10.81
CA LEU A 108 -0.32 8.83 -10.30
C LEU A 108 1.19 8.82 -10.54
N LEU A 109 1.85 7.66 -10.34
CA LEU A 109 3.25 7.48 -10.68
C LEU A 109 3.48 7.68 -12.19
N MET A 110 2.63 7.09 -13.03
CA MET A 110 2.71 7.24 -14.49
C MET A 110 2.55 8.70 -14.93
N GLU A 111 1.57 9.41 -14.37
CA GLU A 111 1.35 10.83 -14.64
C GLU A 111 2.56 11.68 -14.23
N ARG A 112 3.11 11.44 -13.03
CA ARG A 112 4.33 12.15 -12.56
C ARG A 112 5.53 11.84 -13.44
N ALA A 113 5.73 10.57 -13.80
CA ALA A 113 6.83 10.16 -14.67
C ALA A 113 6.70 10.76 -16.07
N ALA A 114 5.48 10.95 -16.58
CA ALA A 114 5.25 11.56 -17.90
C ALA A 114 5.84 12.97 -18.04
N GLY A 115 5.97 13.71 -16.93
CA GLY A 115 6.59 15.03 -16.88
C GLY A 115 8.13 15.00 -16.79
N LEU A 116 8.77 13.84 -16.73
CA LEU A 116 10.23 13.73 -16.65
C LEU A 116 10.88 13.86 -18.03
N PRO A 117 12.04 14.55 -18.15
CA PRO A 117 12.83 14.51 -19.38
C PRO A 117 13.52 13.15 -19.55
N ASN A 118 13.79 12.76 -20.77
CA ASN A 118 14.56 11.55 -21.14
C ASN A 118 13.99 10.26 -20.54
N ARG A 119 12.69 10.03 -20.75
CA ARG A 119 12.00 8.82 -20.30
C ARG A 119 12.54 7.57 -21.02
N SER A 120 12.63 6.46 -20.26
CA SER A 120 13.08 5.17 -20.80
C SER A 120 11.96 4.41 -21.54
N GLY A 121 10.70 4.83 -21.40
CA GLY A 121 9.53 4.22 -22.05
C GLY A 121 8.22 4.66 -21.38
N ASP A 122 7.11 4.08 -21.84
CA ASP A 122 5.75 4.38 -21.38
C ASP A 122 5.16 3.29 -20.46
N SER A 123 5.90 2.20 -20.18
CA SER A 123 5.43 1.16 -19.26
C SER A 123 5.56 1.58 -17.80
N LEU A 124 4.82 0.90 -16.91
CA LEU A 124 4.93 1.11 -15.47
C LEU A 124 6.36 0.82 -14.96
N LEU A 125 7.01 -0.21 -15.50
CA LEU A 125 8.39 -0.53 -15.13
C LEU A 125 9.36 0.57 -15.57
N ALA A 126 9.16 1.17 -16.75
CA ALA A 126 9.92 2.33 -17.20
C ALA A 126 9.72 3.53 -16.28
N ALA A 127 8.47 3.84 -15.90
CA ALA A 127 8.15 4.92 -14.97
C ALA A 127 8.80 4.72 -13.60
N ILE A 128 8.75 3.50 -13.04
CA ILE A 128 9.43 3.14 -11.79
C ILE A 128 10.93 3.41 -11.91
N ARG A 129 11.57 2.92 -12.97
CA ARG A 129 13.00 3.11 -13.22
C ARG A 129 13.38 4.58 -13.37
N ASP A 130 12.58 5.36 -14.11
CA ASP A 130 12.85 6.77 -14.38
C ASP A 130 12.70 7.63 -13.11
N VAL A 131 11.81 7.24 -12.21
CA VAL A 131 11.63 7.92 -10.90
C VAL A 131 12.70 7.49 -9.91
N ILE A 132 12.98 6.20 -9.75
CA ILE A 132 13.94 5.69 -8.75
C ILE A 132 15.39 5.87 -9.21
N GLY A 133 15.67 5.72 -10.51
CA GLY A 133 17.00 5.82 -11.11
C GLY A 133 17.66 4.47 -11.39
N SER A 134 17.02 3.38 -10.98
CA SER A 134 17.44 1.98 -11.23
C SER A 134 16.22 1.07 -11.28
N VAL A 135 16.37 -0.14 -11.73
CA VAL A 135 15.33 -1.18 -11.56
C VAL A 135 15.43 -1.69 -10.11
N PRO A 136 14.39 -1.47 -9.28
CA PRO A 136 14.43 -1.91 -7.88
C PRO A 136 14.18 -3.42 -7.76
N ILE A 137 14.60 -3.99 -6.62
CA ILE A 137 14.09 -5.29 -6.18
C ILE A 137 12.60 -5.09 -5.84
N LEU A 138 11.74 -5.89 -6.47
CA LEU A 138 10.29 -5.79 -6.27
C LEU A 138 9.85 -6.79 -5.21
N ILE A 139 9.08 -6.30 -4.22
CA ILE A 139 8.57 -7.07 -3.08
C ILE A 139 7.06 -6.95 -3.11
N HIS A 140 6.35 -8.05 -3.36
CA HIS A 140 4.89 -8.05 -3.41
C HIS A 140 4.29 -8.54 -2.08
N VAL A 141 3.57 -7.64 -1.39
CA VAL A 141 2.90 -7.94 -0.12
C VAL A 141 1.41 -8.16 -0.37
N PHE A 142 0.92 -9.35 -0.07
CA PHE A 142 -0.46 -9.74 -0.33
C PHE A 142 -1.14 -10.37 0.90
N ARG A 143 -2.46 -10.36 0.92
CA ARG A 143 -3.26 -10.96 1.99
C ARG A 143 -4.24 -11.99 1.42
N PRO A 144 -4.04 -13.31 1.72
CA PRO A 144 -4.91 -14.37 1.18
C PRO A 144 -6.38 -14.23 1.59
N ASP A 145 -6.65 -13.81 2.84
CA ASP A 145 -8.01 -13.59 3.34
C ASP A 145 -8.50 -12.19 2.91
N VAL A 146 -9.06 -12.08 1.71
CA VAL A 146 -9.59 -10.83 1.16
C VAL A 146 -10.78 -10.29 1.96
N ILE A 147 -11.58 -11.14 2.59
CA ILE A 147 -12.70 -10.71 3.42
C ILE A 147 -12.18 -9.99 4.67
N ALA A 148 -11.21 -10.59 5.36
CA ALA A 148 -10.59 -9.94 6.51
C ALA A 148 -9.85 -8.66 6.12
N GLN A 149 -9.27 -8.61 4.91
CA GLN A 149 -8.67 -7.40 4.35
C GLN A 149 -9.72 -6.32 4.09
N ALA A 150 -10.86 -6.68 3.47
CA ALA A 150 -11.95 -5.76 3.15
C ALA A 150 -12.63 -5.19 4.41
N VAL A 151 -12.87 -6.02 5.43
CA VAL A 151 -13.39 -5.56 6.73
C VAL A 151 -12.43 -4.57 7.37
N SER A 152 -11.13 -4.87 7.38
CA SER A 152 -10.10 -3.95 7.90
C SER A 152 -10.06 -2.64 7.11
N PHE A 153 -10.28 -2.69 5.79
CA PHE A 153 -10.32 -1.50 4.94
C PHE A 153 -11.60 -0.69 5.18
N TRP A 154 -12.76 -1.33 5.22
CA TRP A 154 -14.02 -0.68 5.51
C TRP A 154 -14.01 0.05 6.87
N LEU A 155 -13.39 -0.56 7.87
CA LEU A 155 -13.20 0.07 9.17
C LEU A 155 -12.25 1.28 9.07
N ALA A 156 -11.13 1.15 8.34
CA ALA A 156 -10.16 2.23 8.19
C ALA A 156 -10.73 3.46 7.47
N VAL A 157 -11.56 3.30 6.44
CA VAL A 157 -12.17 4.44 5.73
C VAL A 157 -13.19 5.19 6.59
N GLN A 158 -13.90 4.49 7.49
CA GLN A 158 -14.84 5.14 8.41
C GLN A 158 -14.13 5.84 9.57
N THR A 159 -13.10 5.20 10.14
CA THR A 159 -12.36 5.76 11.28
C THR A 159 -11.29 6.75 10.88
N ARG A 160 -10.89 6.79 9.61
CA ARG A 160 -9.75 7.56 9.05
C ARG A 160 -8.41 7.17 9.67
N VAL A 161 -8.31 5.96 10.21
CA VAL A 161 -7.10 5.44 10.86
C VAL A 161 -6.54 4.26 10.09
N TRP A 162 -5.39 4.49 9.48
CA TRP A 162 -4.64 3.49 8.74
C TRP A 162 -3.61 2.76 9.61
N GLN A 163 -3.17 3.41 10.71
CA GLN A 163 -2.20 2.90 11.68
C GLN A 163 -2.60 3.37 13.10
N GLY A 164 -2.20 2.60 14.12
CA GLY A 164 -2.48 2.95 15.52
C GLY A 164 -3.93 2.71 15.95
N ARG A 165 -4.36 3.41 16.97
CA ARG A 165 -5.72 3.32 17.51
C ARG A 165 -6.60 4.44 16.98
N PRO A 166 -7.84 4.16 16.58
CA PRO A 166 -8.78 5.19 16.16
C PRO A 166 -9.18 6.10 17.32
N ASP A 167 -9.57 7.33 16.96
CA ASP A 167 -10.29 8.19 17.89
C ASP A 167 -11.55 7.48 18.42
N PRO A 168 -11.78 7.44 19.74
CA PRO A 168 -12.91 6.70 20.32
C PRO A 168 -14.28 7.12 19.77
N ILE A 169 -14.46 8.39 19.41
CA ILE A 169 -15.73 8.91 18.87
C ILE A 169 -15.92 8.36 17.44
N ARG A 170 -14.91 8.44 16.58
CA ARG A 170 -14.97 7.88 15.23
C ARG A 170 -15.14 6.37 15.26
N ASP A 171 -14.42 5.71 16.15
CA ASP A 171 -14.50 4.26 16.35
C ASP A 171 -15.91 3.81 16.74
N SER A 172 -16.55 4.49 17.67
CA SER A 172 -17.93 4.20 18.11
C SER A 172 -18.99 4.44 17.03
N ARG A 173 -18.70 5.26 16.02
CA ARG A 173 -19.58 5.55 14.89
C ARG A 173 -19.46 4.57 13.73
N ALA A 174 -18.38 3.80 13.66
CA ALA A 174 -18.20 2.84 12.59
C ALA A 174 -19.33 1.79 12.57
N ARG A 175 -19.84 1.48 11.38
CA ARG A 175 -20.99 0.60 11.17
C ARG A 175 -20.64 -0.50 10.16
N TYR A 176 -21.12 -1.68 10.46
CA TYR A 176 -21.13 -2.78 9.50
C TYR A 176 -22.07 -2.45 8.33
N HIS A 177 -21.63 -2.80 7.10
CA HIS A 177 -22.45 -2.70 5.91
C HIS A 177 -21.98 -3.75 4.88
N SER A 178 -22.81 -4.78 4.62
CA SER A 178 -22.44 -5.90 3.76
C SER A 178 -22.09 -5.45 2.33
N SER A 179 -22.92 -4.59 1.73
CA SER A 179 -22.67 -4.09 0.36
C SER A 179 -21.41 -3.22 0.26
N ALA A 180 -21.07 -2.46 1.31
CA ALA A 180 -19.83 -1.69 1.32
C ALA A 180 -18.60 -2.61 1.39
N ILE A 181 -18.65 -3.64 2.24
CA ILE A 181 -17.58 -4.64 2.32
C ILE A 181 -17.48 -5.41 0.99
N ALA A 182 -18.62 -5.79 0.37
CA ALA A 182 -18.67 -6.43 -0.94
C ALA A 182 -18.01 -5.59 -2.04
N HIS A 183 -18.25 -4.27 -2.03
CA HIS A 183 -17.57 -3.32 -2.92
C HIS A 183 -16.06 -3.34 -2.70
N VAL A 184 -15.61 -3.28 -1.45
CA VAL A 184 -14.18 -3.31 -1.10
C VAL A 184 -13.54 -4.65 -1.48
N VAL A 185 -14.22 -5.80 -1.32
CA VAL A 185 -13.72 -7.11 -1.80
C VAL A 185 -13.44 -7.06 -3.30
N LYS A 186 -14.39 -6.54 -4.10
CA LYS A 186 -14.20 -6.41 -5.56
C LYS A 186 -13.02 -5.48 -5.89
N LEU A 187 -12.93 -4.34 -5.21
CA LEU A 187 -11.84 -3.39 -5.37
C LEU A 187 -10.47 -4.03 -5.10
N LEU A 188 -10.33 -4.71 -3.96
CA LEU A 188 -9.07 -5.33 -3.56
C LEU A 188 -8.66 -6.48 -4.50
N ARG A 189 -9.62 -7.28 -4.97
CA ARG A 189 -9.36 -8.31 -5.98
C ARG A 189 -8.87 -7.69 -7.29
N SER A 190 -9.54 -6.66 -7.78
CA SER A 190 -9.13 -5.95 -8.99
C SER A 190 -7.69 -5.41 -8.88
N GLN A 191 -7.31 -4.89 -7.72
CA GLN A 191 -5.94 -4.42 -7.49
C GLN A 191 -4.92 -5.57 -7.48
N GLU A 192 -5.25 -6.68 -6.84
CA GLU A 192 -4.40 -7.85 -6.79
C GLU A 192 -4.24 -8.51 -8.18
N ASP A 193 -5.34 -8.59 -8.94
CA ASP A 193 -5.32 -9.08 -10.32
C ASP A 193 -4.51 -8.14 -11.22
N GLY A 194 -4.56 -6.84 -10.98
CA GLY A 194 -3.73 -5.85 -11.66
C GLY A 194 -2.23 -6.10 -11.43
N TRP A 195 -1.80 -6.33 -10.18
CA TRP A 195 -0.41 -6.70 -9.89
C TRP A 195 0.00 -7.97 -10.60
N ARG A 196 -0.82 -9.03 -10.55
CA ARG A 196 -0.52 -10.31 -11.19
C ARG A 196 -0.43 -10.19 -12.70
N ALA A 197 -1.35 -9.46 -13.32
CA ALA A 197 -1.33 -9.21 -14.76
C ALA A 197 -0.06 -8.47 -15.17
N TRP A 198 0.33 -7.43 -14.43
CA TRP A 198 1.55 -6.67 -14.69
C TRP A 198 2.81 -7.52 -14.51
N PHE A 199 2.89 -8.37 -13.48
CA PHE A 199 4.01 -9.30 -13.32
C PHE A 199 4.14 -10.26 -14.50
N ALA A 200 3.01 -10.77 -14.98
CA ALA A 200 3.01 -11.67 -16.13
C ALA A 200 3.42 -10.95 -17.42
N GLU A 201 2.91 -9.74 -17.66
CA GLU A 201 3.21 -8.92 -18.85
C GLU A 201 4.70 -8.55 -18.94
N GLU A 202 5.27 -8.09 -17.84
CA GLU A 202 6.68 -7.65 -17.78
C GLU A 202 7.66 -8.79 -17.42
N ASN A 203 7.16 -10.03 -17.31
CA ASN A 203 7.94 -11.22 -16.89
C ASN A 203 8.71 -10.98 -15.57
N ILE A 204 8.02 -10.40 -14.58
CA ILE A 204 8.56 -10.07 -13.27
C ILE A 204 8.31 -11.21 -12.28
N THR A 205 9.32 -11.57 -11.50
CA THR A 205 9.21 -12.48 -10.35
C THR A 205 9.57 -11.71 -9.08
N PRO A 206 8.58 -11.11 -8.37
CA PRO A 206 8.86 -10.37 -7.15
C PRO A 206 9.10 -11.30 -5.96
N ILE A 207 9.76 -10.81 -4.91
CA ILE A 207 9.77 -11.49 -3.60
C ILE A 207 8.35 -11.45 -3.05
N GLN A 208 7.75 -12.63 -2.83
CA GLN A 208 6.38 -12.75 -2.33
C GLN A 208 6.36 -12.76 -0.80
N VAL A 209 5.58 -11.86 -0.20
CA VAL A 209 5.42 -11.74 1.26
C VAL A 209 3.93 -11.78 1.60
N SER A 210 3.50 -12.83 2.29
CA SER A 210 2.11 -12.94 2.73
C SER A 210 1.88 -12.26 4.07
N TYR A 211 0.64 -11.74 4.31
CA TYR A 211 0.25 -11.18 5.59
C TYR A 211 0.44 -12.15 6.78
N PRO A 212 0.12 -13.46 6.66
CA PRO A 212 0.43 -14.43 7.72
C PRO A 212 1.92 -14.51 8.05
N ALA A 213 2.81 -14.51 7.05
CA ALA A 213 4.26 -14.50 7.29
C ALA A 213 4.70 -13.24 8.04
N LEU A 214 4.17 -12.06 7.69
CA LEU A 214 4.44 -10.84 8.44
C LEU A 214 3.96 -10.90 9.90
N CYS A 215 2.90 -11.65 10.18
CA CYS A 215 2.39 -11.78 11.55
C CYS A 215 3.19 -12.77 12.40
N CYS A 216 3.78 -13.80 11.80
CA CYS A 216 4.39 -14.91 12.50
C CYS A 216 5.92 -14.97 12.37
N GLU A 217 6.47 -14.46 11.27
CA GLU A 217 7.86 -14.64 10.84
C GLU A 217 8.51 -13.31 10.41
N LEU A 218 8.09 -12.19 11.00
CA LEU A 218 8.53 -10.85 10.58
C LEU A 218 10.07 -10.69 10.55
N PRO A 219 10.83 -11.13 11.56
CA PRO A 219 12.30 -11.03 11.52
C PRO A 219 12.89 -11.77 10.32
N GLN A 220 12.44 -13.00 10.05
CA GLN A 220 12.93 -13.81 8.93
C GLN A 220 12.57 -13.18 7.57
N VAL A 221 11.37 -12.59 7.46
CA VAL A 221 10.96 -11.84 6.25
C VAL A 221 11.88 -10.64 6.02
N VAL A 222 12.17 -9.89 7.07
CA VAL A 222 13.07 -8.72 6.98
C VAL A 222 14.48 -9.17 6.60
N ASP A 223 15.02 -10.20 7.23
CA ASP A 223 16.36 -10.72 6.92
C ASP A 223 16.47 -11.22 5.48
N THR A 224 15.46 -11.94 4.98
CA THR A 224 15.41 -12.35 3.56
C THR A 224 15.52 -11.15 2.61
N ILE A 225 14.85 -10.05 2.95
CA ILE A 225 14.90 -8.82 2.13
C ILE A 225 16.27 -8.14 2.26
N LEU A 226 16.83 -8.07 3.47
CA LEU A 226 18.17 -7.53 3.68
C LEU A 226 19.23 -8.30 2.90
N GLU A 227 19.19 -9.64 2.93
CA GLU A 227 20.07 -10.51 2.14
C GLU A 227 19.92 -10.22 0.64
N ALA A 228 18.70 -10.10 0.13
CA ALA A 228 18.45 -9.75 -1.28
C ALA A 228 19.02 -8.37 -1.65
N LEU A 229 19.10 -7.44 -0.69
CA LEU A 229 19.71 -6.13 -0.83
C LEU A 229 21.24 -6.16 -0.64
N GLY A 230 21.83 -7.33 -0.32
CA GLY A 230 23.26 -7.45 0.01
C GLY A 230 23.64 -6.81 1.33
N LEU A 231 22.70 -6.73 2.27
CA LEU A 231 22.87 -6.17 3.61
C LEU A 231 22.95 -7.31 4.65
N GLU A 232 23.61 -7.03 5.79
CA GLU A 232 23.69 -7.98 6.89
C GLU A 232 22.33 -8.18 7.58
N PRO A 233 21.91 -9.42 7.87
CA PRO A 233 20.71 -9.75 8.63
C PRO A 233 20.70 -9.09 10.03
N ARG A 234 19.49 -8.79 10.55
CA ARG A 234 19.28 -8.13 11.84
C ARG A 234 18.14 -8.77 12.62
N LEU A 235 18.33 -9.99 13.08
CA LEU A 235 17.33 -10.82 13.78
C LEU A 235 16.72 -10.22 15.06
N GLU A 236 17.30 -9.16 15.63
CA GLU A 236 16.85 -8.55 16.90
C GLU A 236 15.73 -7.50 16.74
N LEU A 237 15.03 -7.49 15.63
CA LEU A 237 13.94 -6.52 15.40
C LEU A 237 12.69 -6.89 16.20
N GLU A 238 12.34 -6.10 17.18
CA GLU A 238 11.02 -6.16 17.79
C GLU A 238 9.97 -5.52 16.85
N PRO A 239 8.79 -6.16 16.65
CA PRO A 239 7.73 -5.56 15.83
C PRO A 239 7.31 -4.21 16.39
N THR A 240 7.51 -3.13 15.63
CA THR A 240 7.12 -1.77 16.03
C THR A 240 5.62 -1.53 16.02
N LEU A 241 4.86 -2.37 15.28
CA LEU A 241 3.42 -2.27 15.14
C LEU A 241 2.70 -3.50 15.70
N LYS A 242 1.67 -3.26 16.53
CA LYS A 242 0.79 -4.32 17.05
C LYS A 242 -0.36 -4.59 16.07
N ARG A 243 -0.76 -5.86 15.96
CA ARG A 243 -1.93 -6.28 15.19
C ARG A 243 -3.17 -5.53 15.66
N GLN A 244 -3.92 -4.90 14.74
CA GLN A 244 -5.15 -4.15 15.02
C GLN A 244 -6.43 -5.02 15.02
N ALA A 245 -6.32 -6.35 14.84
CA ALA A 245 -7.50 -7.22 14.83
C ALA A 245 -8.12 -7.24 16.24
N ASP A 246 -9.27 -6.58 16.36
CA ASP A 246 -10.10 -6.57 17.56
C ASP A 246 -11.31 -7.51 17.42
N GLN A 247 -12.06 -7.67 18.50
CA GLN A 247 -13.26 -8.50 18.55
C GLN A 247 -14.29 -8.08 17.48
N ARG A 248 -14.49 -6.77 17.27
CA ARG A 248 -15.43 -6.23 16.28
C ARG A 248 -15.05 -6.64 14.85
N SER A 249 -13.76 -6.60 14.51
CA SER A 249 -13.28 -7.06 13.20
C SER A 249 -13.59 -8.54 13.00
N ALA A 250 -13.41 -9.37 14.02
CA ALA A 250 -13.73 -10.79 13.95
C ALA A 250 -15.25 -11.02 13.77
N GLU A 251 -16.08 -10.29 14.49
CA GLU A 251 -17.56 -10.33 14.37
C GLU A 251 -18.02 -9.89 12.97
N TRP A 252 -17.44 -8.82 12.42
CA TRP A 252 -17.80 -8.35 11.07
C TRP A 252 -17.35 -9.31 9.98
N ILE A 253 -16.20 -9.97 10.14
CA ILE A 253 -15.72 -11.00 9.21
C ILE A 253 -16.70 -12.21 9.23
N ALA A 254 -17.06 -12.70 10.41
CA ALA A 254 -17.99 -13.83 10.54
C ALA A 254 -19.35 -13.48 9.90
N ARG A 255 -19.91 -12.33 10.28
CA ARG A 255 -21.17 -11.84 9.74
C ARG A 255 -21.14 -11.68 8.21
N TYR A 256 -20.06 -11.13 7.66
CA TYR A 256 -19.97 -10.96 6.21
C TYR A 256 -19.92 -12.30 5.48
N ARG A 257 -19.27 -13.30 6.02
CA ARG A 257 -19.27 -14.65 5.43
C ARG A 257 -20.67 -15.26 5.38
N GLU A 258 -21.45 -15.10 6.46
CA GLU A 258 -22.86 -15.53 6.50
C GLU A 258 -23.72 -14.74 5.50
N ASP A 259 -23.57 -13.42 5.44
CA ASP A 259 -24.29 -12.58 4.49
C ASP A 259 -23.91 -12.94 3.04
N ALA A 260 -22.64 -13.23 2.78
CA ALA A 260 -22.16 -13.60 1.45
C ALA A 260 -22.75 -14.92 0.96
N GLU A 261 -22.83 -15.93 1.83
CA GLU A 261 -23.49 -17.20 1.52
C GLU A 261 -24.98 -17.00 1.24
N ARG A 262 -25.67 -16.20 2.05
CA ARG A 262 -27.10 -15.95 1.93
C ARG A 262 -27.48 -15.11 0.71
N GLU A 263 -26.67 -14.10 0.36
CA GLU A 263 -27.00 -13.07 -0.62
C GLU A 263 -26.18 -13.19 -1.92
N GLY A 264 -25.27 -14.17 -2.00
CA GLY A 264 -24.39 -14.33 -3.16
C GLY A 264 -23.38 -13.18 -3.33
N LEU A 265 -22.89 -12.62 -2.20
CA LEU A 265 -21.91 -11.55 -2.25
C LEU A 265 -20.50 -12.09 -2.57
N PRO A 266 -19.58 -11.25 -3.08
CA PRO A 266 -18.22 -11.68 -3.41
C PRO A 266 -17.44 -12.11 -2.16
N THR A 267 -16.71 -13.24 -2.28
CA THR A 267 -15.91 -13.82 -1.17
C THR A 267 -14.44 -13.92 -1.54
#